data_87e80cc9651284e6d39461b354d30a5e
#
_entry.id   87e80cc9651284e6d39461b354d30a5e
#
_cell.length_a   1.000
_cell.length_b   1.000
_cell.length_c   1.000
_cell.angle_alpha   90.00
_cell.angle_beta   90.00
_cell.angle_gamma   90.00
#
_symmetry.space_group_name_H-M   'P 1'
#
loop_
_entity.id
_entity.type
_entity.pdbx_description
1 polymer ?
#
loop_
_entity_poly.entity_id
_entity_poly.type
_entity_poly.pdbx_seq_one_letter_code
_entity_poly.pdbx_strand_id
1 'polypeptide(L)'
;MKTVIAAALGECVHVAGVLNFLRLAEAAGWHTVFLGPAVPVEGVLEAARRAVADGPAEPAELLVGVSYRLTPETGERLLAEFAEEADDLRAAGVRFAFGGTPPVAERARAMGFFERVFEGGEPAEMVLAYLKGQPHAGLTEATFPQTTVGRIAWKAPFPILRHHFGLPTVEATREGIARIAEAQVLDVVSLGIDQDAQANFFHPERQDPRRRGAGGVPVRSPDDYRALYAASRCGNFPTLRTYSGTDDFIRLAAMYVETIHIAWCAIPLFWFNQMDGRGPWDLEGSIREHQQVMAWYGAQDIPVELNEAHHWGMRDAPDVIFVVSAYLSAYNARACGVRDYIAPLMFNSPPGLSDAMDLAKMLAILDLIAPLTQHATRNTQHEHPFRIWHQTRTGLLSYPLDPDAARAHLSVSVYLQMALAPHVVHVVGHTEAHHAATADDVIEACKLARRAIENALRGQPDMTADPAIQERTEELVREAQVTLEAIRALAGPDVADPLTDPATLARAVTAGILDAPHLRNNPFARGQIVTRIDARGACVAVDPATGRALAEAERISRLSNGGTR
;
A
#
# COMPACT_ATOMS: atom_id res chain seq x y z
N MET A 1 6.54 9.45 33.18
CA MET A 1 6.98 8.90 31.86
C MET A 1 6.50 7.46 31.76
N LYS A 2 5.69 7.17 30.74
CA LYS A 2 5.15 5.81 30.55
C LYS A 2 6.27 4.79 30.37
N THR A 3 6.31 3.77 31.23
CA THR A 3 7.37 2.77 31.24
C THR A 3 6.81 1.35 31.16
N VAL A 4 7.41 0.51 30.32
CA VAL A 4 7.14 -0.93 30.26
C VAL A 4 8.35 -1.68 30.77
N ILE A 5 8.18 -2.52 31.78
CA ILE A 5 9.17 -3.50 32.25
C ILE A 5 8.70 -4.89 31.77
N ALA A 6 9.56 -5.66 31.12
CA ALA A 6 9.15 -6.98 30.68
C ALA A 6 10.23 -8.06 30.81
N ALA A 7 9.78 -9.31 31.04
CA ALA A 7 10.62 -10.49 31.22
C ALA A 7 9.94 -11.79 30.76
N ALA A 8 10.75 -12.84 30.53
CA ALA A 8 10.27 -14.21 30.53
C ALA A 8 10.47 -14.83 31.92
N LEU A 9 9.38 -15.37 32.50
CA LEU A 9 9.34 -15.87 33.89
C LEU A 9 10.02 -17.22 34.09
N GLY A 10 10.55 -17.42 35.29
CA GLY A 10 11.07 -18.70 35.78
C GLY A 10 12.18 -19.25 34.90
N GLU A 11 12.03 -20.46 34.41
CA GLU A 11 12.98 -21.09 33.49
C GLU A 11 12.76 -20.79 32.01
N CYS A 12 11.80 -19.93 31.68
CA CYS A 12 11.44 -19.64 30.29
C CYS A 12 12.49 -18.74 29.60
N VAL A 13 13.14 -19.29 28.57
CA VAL A 13 14.14 -18.57 27.75
C VAL A 13 13.57 -18.02 26.43
N HIS A 14 12.27 -18.18 26.19
CA HIS A 14 11.60 -17.79 24.95
C HIS A 14 11.21 -16.31 24.99
N VAL A 15 12.13 -15.44 24.62
CA VAL A 15 11.99 -13.98 24.74
C VAL A 15 11.52 -13.25 23.48
N ALA A 16 11.38 -13.96 22.33
CA ALA A 16 11.03 -13.31 21.08
C ALA A 16 9.70 -12.52 21.15
N GLY A 17 8.69 -13.08 21.83
CA GLY A 17 7.41 -12.40 22.07
C GLY A 17 7.56 -11.17 22.96
N VAL A 18 8.36 -11.27 24.03
CA VAL A 18 8.65 -10.15 24.95
C VAL A 18 9.35 -9.02 24.22
N LEU A 19 10.38 -9.34 23.42
CA LEU A 19 11.11 -8.33 22.66
C LEU A 19 10.25 -7.66 21.59
N ASN A 20 9.36 -8.42 20.92
CA ASN A 20 8.39 -7.83 19.99
C ASN A 20 7.42 -6.90 20.71
N PHE A 21 6.91 -7.28 21.88
CA PHE A 21 6.04 -6.44 22.69
C PHE A 21 6.72 -5.13 23.10
N LEU A 22 7.99 -5.19 23.57
CA LEU A 22 8.75 -4.00 23.95
C LEU A 22 8.98 -3.06 22.76
N ARG A 23 9.27 -3.59 21.56
CA ARG A 23 9.40 -2.77 20.34
C ARG A 23 8.11 -2.04 19.97
N LEU A 24 6.98 -2.72 20.11
CA LEU A 24 5.68 -2.07 19.89
C LEU A 24 5.40 -1.01 20.96
N ALA A 25 5.87 -1.23 22.19
CA ALA A 25 5.78 -0.24 23.27
C ALA A 25 6.63 1.00 22.96
N GLU A 26 7.85 0.84 22.46
CA GLU A 26 8.70 1.94 21.97
C GLU A 26 8.01 2.73 20.86
N ALA A 27 7.44 2.01 19.87
CA ALA A 27 6.66 2.62 18.80
C ALA A 27 5.39 3.35 19.29
N ALA A 28 4.85 2.96 20.46
CA ALA A 28 3.75 3.66 21.14
C ALA A 28 4.21 4.81 22.06
N GLY A 29 5.52 5.09 22.11
CA GLY A 29 6.09 6.18 22.93
C GLY A 29 6.38 5.83 24.39
N TRP A 30 6.47 4.52 24.71
CA TRP A 30 6.85 4.06 26.04
C TRP A 30 8.37 3.94 26.17
N HIS A 31 8.90 4.22 27.35
CA HIS A 31 10.23 3.79 27.76
C HIS A 31 10.20 2.29 28.07
N THR A 32 11.17 1.50 27.59
CA THR A 32 11.17 0.05 27.75
C THR A 32 12.36 -0.45 28.55
N VAL A 33 12.11 -1.43 29.41
CA VAL A 33 13.12 -2.11 30.22
C VAL A 33 12.96 -3.62 30.03
N PHE A 34 13.95 -4.26 29.44
CA PHE A 34 14.00 -5.71 29.31
C PHE A 34 14.85 -6.32 30.43
N LEU A 35 14.24 -7.10 31.32
CA LEU A 35 14.96 -7.73 32.43
C LEU A 35 15.70 -9.00 32.02
N GLY A 36 15.31 -9.66 30.94
CA GLY A 36 15.97 -10.85 30.44
C GLY A 36 15.09 -12.10 30.30
N PRO A 37 15.70 -13.19 29.86
CA PRO A 37 15.13 -14.53 29.96
C PRO A 37 15.27 -15.09 31.38
N ALA A 38 14.43 -16.08 31.70
CA ALA A 38 14.56 -16.89 32.92
C ALA A 38 14.64 -16.04 34.22
N VAL A 39 13.82 -14.99 34.30
CA VAL A 39 13.78 -14.10 35.46
C VAL A 39 12.81 -14.66 36.52
N PRO A 40 13.24 -14.84 37.78
CA PRO A 40 12.34 -15.26 38.85
C PRO A 40 11.28 -14.21 39.13
N VAL A 41 10.12 -14.64 39.67
CA VAL A 41 8.98 -13.78 40.00
C VAL A 41 9.44 -12.58 40.85
N GLU A 42 10.14 -12.86 41.95
CA GLU A 42 10.69 -11.83 42.87
C GLU A 42 11.52 -10.78 42.10
N GLY A 43 12.39 -11.20 41.16
CA GLY A 43 13.24 -10.26 40.40
C GLY A 43 12.45 -9.31 39.49
N VAL A 44 11.34 -9.77 38.91
CA VAL A 44 10.44 -8.89 38.13
C VAL A 44 9.74 -7.89 39.04
N LEU A 45 9.22 -8.35 40.19
CA LEU A 45 8.48 -7.52 41.14
C LEU A 45 9.38 -6.51 41.83
N GLU A 46 10.62 -6.89 42.19
CA GLU A 46 11.61 -5.93 42.71
C GLU A 46 11.96 -4.82 41.71
N ALA A 47 12.10 -5.16 40.42
CA ALA A 47 12.33 -4.16 39.38
C ALA A 47 11.14 -3.20 39.26
N ALA A 48 9.91 -3.72 39.33
CA ALA A 48 8.69 -2.92 39.32
C ALA A 48 8.59 -2.01 40.56
N ARG A 49 8.87 -2.53 41.76
CA ARG A 49 8.89 -1.74 43.03
C ARG A 49 9.92 -0.61 42.99
N ARG A 50 11.11 -0.91 42.45
CA ARG A 50 12.15 0.14 42.26
C ARG A 50 11.68 1.21 41.26
N ALA A 51 11.04 0.83 40.18
CA ALA A 51 10.53 1.80 39.21
C ALA A 51 9.43 2.71 39.79
N VAL A 52 8.63 2.21 40.73
CA VAL A 52 7.62 2.99 41.46
C VAL A 52 8.27 3.90 42.52
N ALA A 53 9.30 3.40 43.25
CA ALA A 53 9.93 4.14 44.36
C ALA A 53 10.88 5.24 43.88
N ASP A 54 11.69 4.95 42.87
CA ASP A 54 12.82 5.79 42.45
C ASP A 54 12.63 6.35 41.02
N GLY A 55 11.60 5.92 40.32
CA GLY A 55 11.39 6.22 38.91
C GLY A 55 10.60 7.51 38.66
N PRO A 56 10.70 8.06 37.43
CA PRO A 56 9.91 9.21 37.01
C PRO A 56 8.46 8.84 36.60
N ALA A 57 8.06 7.58 36.72
CA ALA A 57 6.75 7.10 36.32
C ALA A 57 5.77 7.07 37.49
N GLU A 58 4.60 7.64 37.33
CA GLU A 58 3.47 7.39 38.21
C GLU A 58 3.07 5.90 38.09
N PRO A 59 2.62 5.24 39.19
CA PRO A 59 2.26 3.82 39.13
C PRO A 59 1.31 3.45 38.00
N ALA A 60 0.34 4.30 37.70
CA ALA A 60 -0.60 4.10 36.57
C ALA A 60 0.06 4.20 35.18
N GLU A 61 1.25 4.75 35.08
CA GLU A 61 2.07 4.83 33.85
C GLU A 61 3.09 3.68 33.77
N LEU A 62 3.12 2.75 34.73
CA LEU A 62 3.97 1.57 34.72
C LEU A 62 3.17 0.34 34.26
N LEU A 63 3.65 -0.34 33.22
CA LEU A 63 3.13 -1.61 32.72
C LEU A 63 4.19 -2.70 32.89
N VAL A 64 3.84 -3.78 33.60
CA VAL A 64 4.70 -4.95 33.75
C VAL A 64 4.21 -6.04 32.82
N GLY A 65 5.03 -6.43 31.84
CA GLY A 65 4.76 -7.48 30.88
C GLY A 65 5.54 -8.75 31.19
N VAL A 66 4.87 -9.87 31.44
CA VAL A 66 5.54 -11.15 31.70
C VAL A 66 5.14 -12.20 30.68
N SER A 67 6.05 -13.13 30.38
CA SER A 67 5.72 -14.24 29.48
C SER A 67 6.17 -15.59 29.99
N TYR A 68 5.41 -16.62 29.61
CA TYR A 68 5.79 -18.02 29.88
C TYR A 68 5.25 -18.92 28.76
N ARG A 69 6.09 -19.80 28.22
CA ARG A 69 5.75 -20.61 27.02
C ARG A 69 6.13 -22.09 27.12
N LEU A 70 6.42 -22.59 28.30
CA LEU A 70 6.77 -23.99 28.52
C LEU A 70 5.51 -24.79 28.96
N THR A 71 5.60 -25.52 30.08
CA THR A 71 4.52 -26.39 30.54
C THR A 71 3.37 -25.61 31.17
N PRO A 72 2.10 -25.93 30.89
CA PRO A 72 0.95 -25.25 31.47
C PRO A 72 0.92 -25.28 32.99
N GLU A 73 1.30 -26.39 33.60
CA GLU A 73 1.27 -26.60 35.06
C GLU A 73 2.28 -25.66 35.77
N THR A 74 3.51 -25.58 35.26
CA THR A 74 4.52 -24.66 35.80
C THR A 74 4.11 -23.22 35.55
N GLY A 75 3.57 -22.93 34.36
CA GLY A 75 3.04 -21.58 34.05
C GLY A 75 1.95 -21.15 35.03
N GLU A 76 0.98 -22.01 35.32
CA GLU A 76 -0.09 -21.73 36.28
C GLU A 76 0.46 -21.43 37.67
N ARG A 77 1.40 -22.24 38.16
CA ARG A 77 2.04 -22.04 39.46
C ARG A 77 2.80 -20.70 39.53
N LEU A 78 3.62 -20.39 38.52
CA LEU A 78 4.38 -19.13 38.46
C LEU A 78 3.46 -17.91 38.35
N LEU A 79 2.36 -18.02 37.61
CA LEU A 79 1.38 -16.93 37.48
C LEU A 79 0.59 -16.72 38.78
N ALA A 80 0.28 -17.79 39.52
CA ALA A 80 -0.35 -17.68 40.83
C ALA A 80 0.56 -17.02 41.86
N GLU A 81 1.82 -17.44 41.94
CA GLU A 81 2.88 -16.82 42.74
C GLU A 81 3.05 -15.34 42.39
N PHE A 82 3.15 -15.03 41.07
CA PHE A 82 3.27 -13.66 40.59
C PHE A 82 2.07 -12.78 41.00
N ALA A 83 0.85 -13.30 40.87
CA ALA A 83 -0.35 -12.55 41.19
C ALA A 83 -0.48 -12.28 42.69
N GLU A 84 -0.09 -13.25 43.53
CA GLU A 84 -0.12 -13.12 44.99
C GLU A 84 0.93 -12.08 45.49
N GLU A 85 2.17 -12.15 44.97
CA GLU A 85 3.24 -11.27 45.36
C GLU A 85 3.19 -9.85 44.78
N ALA A 86 2.38 -9.64 43.72
CA ALA A 86 2.19 -8.35 43.02
C ALA A 86 1.02 -7.53 43.56
N ASP A 87 0.33 -7.97 44.61
CA ASP A 87 -0.92 -7.35 45.09
C ASP A 87 -0.69 -5.89 45.59
N ASP A 88 0.46 -5.60 46.21
CA ASP A 88 0.87 -4.26 46.61
C ASP A 88 1.03 -3.32 45.40
N LEU A 89 1.68 -3.78 44.35
CA LEU A 89 1.88 -3.02 43.12
C LEU A 89 0.57 -2.78 42.38
N ARG A 90 -0.30 -3.79 42.34
CA ARG A 90 -1.64 -3.67 41.76
C ARG A 90 -2.51 -2.68 42.48
N ALA A 91 -2.47 -2.72 43.84
CA ALA A 91 -3.18 -1.76 44.69
C ALA A 91 -2.65 -0.32 44.51
N ALA A 92 -1.35 -0.17 44.20
CA ALA A 92 -0.74 1.12 43.86
C ALA A 92 -1.12 1.62 42.46
N GLY A 93 -1.76 0.79 41.58
CA GLY A 93 -2.20 1.16 40.25
C GLY A 93 -1.27 0.70 39.11
N VAL A 94 -0.26 -0.13 39.37
CA VAL A 94 0.61 -0.71 38.35
C VAL A 94 -0.23 -1.68 37.46
N ARG A 95 -0.01 -1.61 36.16
CA ARG A 95 -0.73 -2.42 35.16
C ARG A 95 0.07 -3.67 34.82
N PHE A 96 -0.63 -4.78 34.55
CA PHE A 96 -0.01 -6.07 34.28
C PHE A 96 -0.54 -6.69 32.98
N ALA A 97 0.37 -7.17 32.11
CA ALA A 97 0.06 -7.90 30.89
C ALA A 97 0.82 -9.23 30.86
N PHE A 98 0.20 -10.23 30.23
CA PHE A 98 0.80 -11.57 30.07
C PHE A 98 0.85 -11.97 28.60
N GLY A 99 1.90 -12.70 28.18
CA GLY A 99 2.02 -13.32 26.88
C GLY A 99 2.43 -14.79 27.01
N GLY A 100 1.70 -15.71 26.35
CA GLY A 100 2.02 -17.14 26.44
C GLY A 100 1.46 -17.97 25.30
N THR A 101 1.69 -19.29 25.34
CA THR A 101 1.01 -20.24 24.46
C THR A 101 -0.47 -20.33 24.83
N PRO A 102 -1.38 -20.71 23.90
CA PRO A 102 -2.81 -20.74 24.18
C PRO A 102 -3.21 -21.43 25.48
N PRO A 103 -2.67 -22.63 25.87
CA PRO A 103 -3.04 -23.26 27.13
C PRO A 103 -2.65 -22.45 28.37
N VAL A 104 -1.48 -21.78 28.37
CA VAL A 104 -1.05 -20.94 29.51
C VAL A 104 -1.82 -19.61 29.51
N ALA A 105 -2.08 -19.04 28.36
CA ALA A 105 -2.85 -17.81 28.23
C ALA A 105 -4.30 -17.97 28.69
N GLU A 106 -4.93 -19.12 28.43
CA GLU A 106 -6.27 -19.44 28.93
C GLU A 106 -6.30 -19.43 30.47
N ARG A 107 -5.30 -20.03 31.12
CA ARG A 107 -5.17 -20.01 32.58
C ARG A 107 -4.93 -18.61 33.13
N ALA A 108 -4.08 -17.82 32.47
CA ALA A 108 -3.85 -16.42 32.86
C ALA A 108 -5.14 -15.57 32.77
N ARG A 109 -5.99 -15.80 31.77
CA ARG A 109 -7.30 -15.13 31.68
C ARG A 109 -8.25 -15.56 32.79
N ALA A 110 -8.30 -16.87 33.10
CA ALA A 110 -9.17 -17.40 34.15
C ALA A 110 -8.82 -16.81 35.55
N MET A 111 -7.57 -16.41 35.78
CA MET A 111 -7.16 -15.78 37.04
C MET A 111 -7.70 -14.35 37.20
N GLY A 112 -8.04 -13.64 36.14
CA GLY A 112 -8.55 -12.27 36.20
C GLY A 112 -7.57 -11.22 36.77
N PHE A 113 -6.29 -11.57 36.87
CA PHE A 113 -5.25 -10.68 37.40
C PHE A 113 -4.71 -9.72 36.33
N PHE A 114 -4.40 -10.23 35.13
CA PHE A 114 -3.81 -9.47 34.05
C PHE A 114 -4.86 -8.63 33.31
N GLU A 115 -4.55 -7.36 33.09
CA GLU A 115 -5.39 -6.45 32.30
C GLU A 115 -5.50 -6.93 30.83
N ARG A 116 -4.39 -7.50 30.30
CA ARG A 116 -4.35 -8.05 28.95
C ARG A 116 -3.55 -9.34 28.89
N VAL A 117 -4.07 -10.32 28.14
CA VAL A 117 -3.42 -11.60 27.89
C VAL A 117 -3.29 -11.79 26.37
N PHE A 118 -2.06 -12.06 25.92
CA PHE A 118 -1.70 -12.29 24.53
C PHE A 118 -1.34 -13.76 24.30
N GLU A 119 -1.76 -14.33 23.16
CA GLU A 119 -1.44 -15.70 22.76
C GLU A 119 -0.35 -15.76 21.66
N GLY A 120 0.08 -14.61 21.14
CA GLY A 120 1.11 -14.49 20.09
C GLY A 120 0.59 -14.62 18.67
N GLY A 121 -0.74 -14.73 18.50
CA GLY A 121 -1.41 -14.68 17.20
C GLY A 121 -2.01 -13.32 16.87
N GLU A 122 -2.00 -12.39 17.81
CA GLU A 122 -2.58 -11.07 17.66
C GLU A 122 -1.82 -10.24 16.63
N PRO A 123 -2.52 -9.49 15.76
CA PRO A 123 -1.90 -8.50 14.90
C PRO A 123 -1.13 -7.43 15.71
N ALA A 124 0.00 -6.99 15.20
CA ALA A 124 0.85 -5.99 15.87
C ALA A 124 0.05 -4.70 16.19
N GLU A 125 -0.90 -4.35 15.33
CA GLU A 125 -1.77 -3.19 15.51
C GLU A 125 -2.69 -3.30 16.72
N MET A 126 -3.15 -4.50 17.06
CA MET A 126 -3.95 -4.72 18.28
C MET A 126 -3.10 -4.48 19.54
N VAL A 127 -1.87 -4.97 19.53
CA VAL A 127 -0.93 -4.75 20.63
C VAL A 127 -0.59 -3.26 20.73
N LEU A 128 -0.34 -2.61 19.58
CA LEU A 128 -0.04 -1.18 19.52
C LEU A 128 -1.22 -0.32 19.99
N ALA A 129 -2.45 -0.66 19.62
CA ALA A 129 -3.65 0.02 20.07
C ALA A 129 -3.84 -0.08 21.59
N TYR A 130 -3.61 -1.27 22.17
CA TYR A 130 -3.59 -1.46 23.62
C TYR A 130 -2.56 -0.55 24.31
N LEU A 131 -1.33 -0.52 23.80
CA LEU A 131 -0.24 0.29 24.34
C LEU A 131 -0.52 1.80 24.21
N LYS A 132 -1.26 2.22 23.19
CA LYS A 132 -1.72 3.61 23.02
C LYS A 132 -2.93 3.97 23.90
N GLY A 133 -3.44 3.03 24.70
CA GLY A 133 -4.62 3.23 25.55
C GLY A 133 -5.93 3.36 24.77
N GLN A 134 -5.97 2.86 23.56
CA GLN A 134 -7.20 2.82 22.74
C GLN A 134 -8.14 1.74 23.27
N PRO A 135 -9.46 1.98 23.38
CA PRO A 135 -10.38 1.04 23.99
C PRO A 135 -10.46 -0.29 23.22
N HIS A 136 -10.35 -1.39 23.97
CA HIS A 136 -10.32 -2.76 23.46
C HIS A 136 -11.58 -3.59 23.78
N ALA A 137 -12.56 -3.01 24.43
CA ALA A 137 -13.81 -3.70 24.74
C ALA A 137 -14.63 -3.91 23.45
N GLY A 138 -14.48 -5.09 22.83
CA GLY A 138 -15.16 -5.48 21.61
C GLY A 138 -14.83 -4.54 20.44
N LEU A 139 -13.87 -4.91 19.59
CA LEU A 139 -13.61 -4.17 18.36
C LEU A 139 -14.91 -4.06 17.56
N THR A 140 -15.53 -2.91 17.61
CA THR A 140 -16.72 -2.57 16.84
C THR A 140 -16.29 -1.76 15.61
N GLU A 141 -17.17 -1.66 14.64
CA GLU A 141 -16.92 -0.82 13.45
C GLU A 141 -16.46 0.61 13.81
N ALA A 142 -17.02 1.19 14.87
CA ALA A 142 -16.65 2.52 15.36
C ALA A 142 -15.18 2.63 15.85
N THR A 143 -14.53 1.50 16.15
CA THR A 143 -13.12 1.47 16.58
C THR A 143 -12.16 1.70 15.40
N PHE A 144 -12.59 1.37 14.18
CA PHE A 144 -11.78 1.46 12.98
C PHE A 144 -12.18 2.66 12.11
N PRO A 145 -11.26 3.59 11.83
CA PRO A 145 -11.54 4.68 10.90
C PRO A 145 -11.99 4.16 9.53
N GLN A 146 -13.10 4.68 9.04
CA GLN A 146 -13.71 4.25 7.77
C GLN A 146 -13.20 5.07 6.56
N THR A 147 -12.39 6.09 6.79
CA THR A 147 -11.72 6.85 5.73
C THR A 147 -10.28 6.39 5.55
N THR A 148 -9.77 6.44 4.33
CA THR A 148 -8.39 6.08 4.01
C THR A 148 -7.37 6.87 4.84
N VAL A 149 -7.51 8.19 4.87
CA VAL A 149 -6.61 9.08 5.62
C VAL A 149 -6.68 8.81 7.12
N GLY A 150 -7.89 8.61 7.65
CA GLY A 150 -8.08 8.24 9.06
C GLY A 150 -7.44 6.89 9.39
N ARG A 151 -7.59 5.89 8.49
CA ARG A 151 -7.00 4.55 8.68
C ARG A 151 -5.47 4.59 8.65
N ILE A 152 -4.87 5.37 7.74
CA ILE A 152 -3.42 5.59 7.68
C ILE A 152 -2.92 6.20 9.01
N ALA A 153 -3.55 7.28 9.47
CA ALA A 153 -3.16 7.93 10.71
C ALA A 153 -3.31 7.02 11.95
N TRP A 154 -4.40 6.26 11.99
CA TRP A 154 -4.68 5.31 13.09
C TRP A 154 -3.63 4.20 13.18
N LYS A 155 -3.17 3.69 12.02
CA LYS A 155 -2.25 2.55 11.95
C LYS A 155 -0.78 2.91 12.09
N ALA A 156 -0.40 4.17 11.92
CA ALA A 156 0.99 4.62 12.03
C ALA A 156 1.68 4.07 13.31
N PRO A 157 2.94 3.60 13.25
CA PRO A 157 3.90 3.75 12.14
C PRO A 157 3.79 2.69 11.01
N PHE A 158 2.87 1.73 11.12
CA PHE A 158 2.68 0.71 10.10
C PHE A 158 1.89 1.29 8.92
N PRO A 159 2.26 0.95 7.67
CA PRO A 159 1.42 1.24 6.52
C PRO A 159 0.11 0.44 6.59
N ILE A 160 -0.95 0.95 5.99
CA ILE A 160 -2.14 0.14 5.72
C ILE A 160 -1.85 -0.85 4.59
N LEU A 161 -2.41 -2.05 4.68
CA LEU A 161 -2.27 -3.08 3.66
C LEU A 161 -3.50 -3.13 2.78
N ARG A 162 -3.30 -3.23 1.47
CA ARG A 162 -4.36 -3.55 0.51
C ARG A 162 -3.97 -4.73 -0.37
N HIS A 163 -4.96 -5.52 -0.82
CA HIS A 163 -4.79 -6.61 -1.77
C HIS A 163 -5.99 -6.69 -2.71
N HIS A 164 -5.79 -7.14 -3.94
CA HIS A 164 -6.90 -7.47 -4.83
C HIS A 164 -7.55 -8.78 -4.42
N PHE A 165 -8.88 -8.81 -4.44
CA PHE A 165 -9.63 -10.03 -4.19
C PHE A 165 -10.93 -10.06 -4.99
N GLY A 166 -11.19 -11.16 -5.69
CA GLY A 166 -12.41 -11.40 -6.43
C GLY A 166 -12.38 -12.80 -7.03
N LEU A 167 -13.37 -13.61 -6.71
CA LEU A 167 -13.53 -14.98 -7.17
C LEU A 167 -14.64 -15.06 -8.24
N PRO A 168 -14.74 -16.15 -9.03
CA PRO A 168 -15.68 -16.26 -10.15
C PRO A 168 -17.17 -16.22 -9.80
N THR A 169 -17.54 -16.13 -8.50
CA THR A 169 -18.92 -15.93 -8.05
C THR A 169 -19.01 -14.88 -6.94
N VAL A 170 -20.17 -14.24 -6.82
CA VAL A 170 -20.44 -13.26 -5.75
C VAL A 170 -20.42 -13.93 -4.38
N GLU A 171 -21.00 -15.13 -4.27
CA GLU A 171 -21.08 -15.90 -3.02
C GLU A 171 -19.68 -16.25 -2.50
N ALA A 172 -18.81 -16.84 -3.35
CA ALA A 172 -17.44 -17.19 -2.95
C ALA A 172 -16.62 -15.96 -2.60
N THR A 173 -16.81 -14.85 -3.32
CA THR A 173 -16.14 -13.58 -3.00
C THR A 173 -16.61 -13.02 -1.67
N ARG A 174 -17.92 -13.07 -1.37
CA ARG A 174 -18.50 -12.63 -0.10
C ARG A 174 -17.92 -13.42 1.08
N GLU A 175 -17.92 -14.76 0.98
CA GLU A 175 -17.35 -15.64 2.00
C GLU A 175 -15.85 -15.38 2.22
N GLY A 176 -15.10 -15.19 1.12
CA GLY A 176 -13.68 -14.86 1.18
C GLY A 176 -13.39 -13.50 1.83
N ILE A 177 -14.21 -12.47 1.53
CA ILE A 177 -14.07 -11.15 2.16
C ILE A 177 -14.31 -11.24 3.68
N ALA A 178 -15.36 -11.95 4.12
CA ALA A 178 -15.62 -12.14 5.55
C ALA A 178 -14.43 -12.84 6.23
N ARG A 179 -13.90 -13.90 5.62
CA ARG A 179 -12.74 -14.63 6.13
C ARG A 179 -11.49 -13.76 6.23
N ILE A 180 -11.22 -12.94 5.21
CA ILE A 180 -10.09 -11.99 5.22
C ILE A 180 -10.27 -10.95 6.33
N ALA A 181 -11.48 -10.42 6.49
CA ALA A 181 -11.80 -9.46 7.54
C ALA A 181 -11.63 -10.05 8.95
N GLU A 182 -12.12 -11.28 9.18
CA GLU A 182 -11.97 -12.00 10.44
C GLU A 182 -10.49 -12.29 10.77
N ALA A 183 -9.66 -12.55 9.76
CA ALA A 183 -8.21 -12.74 9.94
C ALA A 183 -7.47 -11.46 10.34
N GLN A 184 -8.06 -10.27 10.22
CA GLN A 184 -7.55 -8.96 10.64
C GLN A 184 -6.16 -8.61 10.07
N VAL A 185 -5.88 -9.07 8.85
CA VAL A 185 -4.56 -8.89 8.21
C VAL A 185 -4.54 -7.82 7.13
N LEU A 186 -5.70 -7.39 6.64
CA LEU A 186 -5.86 -6.51 5.49
C LEU A 186 -6.75 -5.31 5.85
N ASP A 187 -6.33 -4.10 5.49
CA ASP A 187 -7.08 -2.87 5.78
C ASP A 187 -8.03 -2.48 4.65
N VAL A 188 -7.66 -2.83 3.41
CA VAL A 188 -8.44 -2.47 2.22
C VAL A 188 -8.52 -3.66 1.27
N VAL A 189 -9.72 -4.14 1.01
CA VAL A 189 -9.98 -5.12 -0.05
C VAL A 189 -10.22 -4.36 -1.35
N SER A 190 -9.33 -4.55 -2.33
CA SER A 190 -9.55 -4.08 -3.69
C SER A 190 -10.35 -5.13 -4.45
N LEU A 191 -11.60 -4.86 -4.72
CA LEU A 191 -12.45 -5.78 -5.47
C LEU A 191 -11.90 -5.98 -6.89
N GLY A 192 -11.50 -7.21 -7.21
CA GLY A 192 -11.22 -7.64 -8.57
C GLY A 192 -12.54 -7.99 -9.23
N ILE A 193 -13.08 -7.10 -10.03
CA ILE A 193 -14.32 -7.31 -10.79
C ILE A 193 -14.03 -7.89 -12.17
N ASP A 194 -14.95 -8.66 -12.72
CA ASP A 194 -14.80 -9.20 -14.07
C ASP A 194 -14.92 -8.09 -15.14
N GLN A 195 -14.53 -8.41 -16.36
CA GLN A 195 -14.49 -7.45 -17.46
C GLN A 195 -15.85 -6.80 -17.74
N ASP A 196 -16.95 -7.56 -17.70
CA ASP A 196 -18.28 -7.02 -17.96
C ASP A 196 -18.80 -6.15 -16.81
N ALA A 197 -18.38 -6.41 -15.57
CA ALA A 197 -18.62 -5.51 -14.44
C ALA A 197 -17.85 -4.18 -14.60
N GLN A 198 -16.68 -4.21 -15.20
CA GLN A 198 -15.87 -3.03 -15.42
C GLN A 198 -16.34 -2.20 -16.62
N ALA A 199 -16.68 -2.85 -17.75
CA ALA A 199 -16.94 -2.17 -19.01
C ALA A 199 -18.43 -2.03 -19.36
N ASN A 200 -19.27 -2.95 -18.90
CA ASN A 200 -20.65 -3.09 -19.34
C ASN A 200 -21.66 -3.18 -18.18
N PHE A 201 -21.33 -2.64 -17.00
CA PHE A 201 -22.19 -2.78 -15.81
C PHE A 201 -23.62 -2.28 -16.05
N PHE A 202 -23.77 -1.13 -16.69
CA PHE A 202 -25.07 -0.53 -17.01
C PHE A 202 -25.62 -0.93 -18.37
N HIS A 203 -24.96 -1.84 -19.08
CA HIS A 203 -25.27 -2.29 -20.42
C HIS A 203 -25.41 -3.82 -20.49
N PRO A 204 -26.45 -4.42 -19.85
CA PRO A 204 -26.63 -5.88 -19.84
C PRO A 204 -26.65 -6.51 -21.23
N GLU A 205 -27.12 -5.77 -22.23
CA GLU A 205 -27.19 -6.18 -23.64
C GLU A 205 -25.81 -6.35 -24.32
N ARG A 206 -24.73 -5.79 -23.68
CA ARG A 206 -23.35 -5.91 -24.17
C ARG A 206 -22.55 -6.95 -23.38
N GLN A 207 -23.12 -7.50 -22.30
CA GLN A 207 -22.43 -8.50 -21.47
C GLN A 207 -22.41 -9.86 -22.16
N ASP A 208 -21.27 -10.57 -22.07
CA ASP A 208 -21.11 -11.91 -22.62
C ASP A 208 -21.11 -12.96 -21.47
N PRO A 209 -22.13 -13.84 -21.41
CA PRO A 209 -22.20 -14.89 -20.38
C PRO A 209 -20.95 -15.79 -20.30
N ARG A 210 -20.20 -15.93 -21.41
CA ARG A 210 -18.95 -16.73 -21.46
C ARG A 210 -17.80 -16.08 -20.70
N ARG A 211 -17.88 -14.76 -20.46
CA ARG A 211 -16.88 -13.98 -19.69
C ARG A 211 -17.24 -13.83 -18.23
N ARG A 212 -18.39 -14.36 -17.80
CA ARG A 212 -18.87 -14.22 -16.42
C ARG A 212 -17.87 -14.84 -15.43
N GLY A 213 -17.35 -14.01 -14.51
CA GLY A 213 -16.37 -14.43 -13.52
C GLY A 213 -14.93 -14.55 -14.05
N ALA A 214 -14.69 -14.24 -15.33
CA ALA A 214 -13.34 -14.23 -15.88
C ALA A 214 -12.56 -13.01 -15.38
N GLY A 215 -11.49 -13.27 -14.62
CA GLY A 215 -10.62 -12.23 -14.06
C GLY A 215 -11.13 -11.53 -12.81
N GLY A 216 -12.29 -11.93 -12.24
CA GLY A 216 -12.80 -11.34 -11.01
C GLY A 216 -14.26 -11.65 -10.72
N VAL A 217 -14.81 -11.00 -9.70
CA VAL A 217 -16.18 -11.20 -9.27
C VAL A 217 -17.20 -10.63 -10.29
N PRO A 218 -18.20 -11.42 -10.70
CA PRO A 218 -19.20 -11.01 -11.68
C PRO A 218 -20.35 -10.21 -11.03
N VAL A 219 -20.05 -9.03 -10.51
CA VAL A 219 -21.08 -8.12 -9.99
C VAL A 219 -21.95 -7.60 -11.14
N ARG A 220 -23.27 -7.63 -10.98
CA ARG A 220 -24.23 -7.24 -12.02
C ARG A 220 -25.31 -6.27 -11.51
N SER A 221 -25.35 -6.03 -10.21
CA SER A 221 -26.31 -5.13 -9.58
C SER A 221 -25.67 -4.33 -8.43
N PRO A 222 -26.25 -3.18 -8.07
CA PRO A 222 -25.85 -2.47 -6.84
C PRO A 222 -25.97 -3.34 -5.58
N ASP A 223 -26.91 -4.28 -5.54
CA ASP A 223 -27.09 -5.16 -4.38
C ASP A 223 -25.94 -6.18 -4.25
N ASP A 224 -25.33 -6.62 -5.34
CA ASP A 224 -24.10 -7.42 -5.26
C ASP A 224 -23.00 -6.66 -4.53
N TYR A 225 -22.79 -5.38 -4.86
CA TYR A 225 -21.81 -4.52 -4.16
C TYR A 225 -22.16 -4.34 -2.69
N ARG A 226 -23.44 -4.09 -2.36
CA ARG A 226 -23.89 -3.99 -0.95
C ARG A 226 -23.65 -5.29 -0.18
N ALA A 227 -23.86 -6.45 -0.81
CA ALA A 227 -23.59 -7.76 -0.19
C ALA A 227 -22.09 -7.97 0.07
N LEU A 228 -21.21 -7.57 -0.84
CA LEU A 228 -19.75 -7.61 -0.64
C LEU A 228 -19.32 -6.65 0.47
N TYR A 229 -19.90 -5.45 0.53
CA TYR A 229 -19.65 -4.50 1.62
C TYR A 229 -20.08 -5.05 2.97
N ALA A 230 -21.30 -5.59 3.06
CA ALA A 230 -21.79 -6.19 4.30
C ALA A 230 -20.87 -7.32 4.81
N ALA A 231 -20.29 -8.12 3.91
CA ALA A 231 -19.33 -9.18 4.27
C ALA A 231 -18.03 -8.64 4.88
N SER A 232 -17.64 -7.42 4.55
CA SER A 232 -16.45 -6.78 5.14
C SER A 232 -16.71 -6.16 6.53
N ARG A 233 -17.96 -6.19 7.04
CA ARG A 233 -18.32 -5.54 8.31
C ARG A 233 -18.14 -6.46 9.51
N CYS A 234 -17.00 -7.14 9.59
CA CYS A 234 -16.55 -7.97 10.71
C CYS A 234 -15.04 -7.85 10.90
N GLY A 235 -14.50 -8.49 11.92
CA GLY A 235 -13.06 -8.53 12.20
C GLY A 235 -12.45 -7.15 12.41
N ASN A 236 -11.60 -6.70 11.47
CA ASN A 236 -11.03 -5.35 11.48
C ASN A 236 -11.76 -4.38 10.55
N PHE A 237 -12.92 -4.73 10.06
CA PHE A 237 -13.77 -3.86 9.22
C PHE A 237 -13.01 -3.22 8.06
N PRO A 238 -12.41 -4.01 7.15
CA PRO A 238 -11.65 -3.48 6.04
C PRO A 238 -12.55 -2.63 5.13
N THR A 239 -12.01 -1.52 4.63
CA THR A 239 -12.68 -0.71 3.62
C THR A 239 -12.58 -1.36 2.25
N LEU A 240 -13.49 -1.01 1.34
CA LEU A 240 -13.52 -1.54 -0.01
C LEU A 240 -13.11 -0.48 -1.04
N ARG A 241 -12.47 -0.92 -2.11
CA ARG A 241 -12.26 -0.14 -3.33
C ARG A 241 -12.41 -1.01 -4.56
N THR A 242 -12.58 -0.39 -5.73
CA THR A 242 -12.58 -1.06 -7.02
C THR A 242 -12.06 -0.14 -8.12
N TYR A 243 -11.96 -0.64 -9.34
CA TYR A 243 -11.60 0.16 -10.52
C TYR A 243 -12.74 1.09 -10.93
N SER A 244 -12.38 2.21 -11.57
CA SER A 244 -13.31 3.24 -12.04
C SER A 244 -14.24 2.80 -13.19
N GLY A 245 -13.97 1.66 -13.81
CA GLY A 245 -14.62 1.27 -15.07
C GLY A 245 -13.84 1.71 -16.31
N THR A 246 -14.45 1.56 -17.47
CA THR A 246 -13.90 1.96 -18.79
C THR A 246 -14.87 2.82 -19.59
N ASP A 247 -16.10 2.92 -19.13
CA ASP A 247 -17.19 3.75 -19.62
C ASP A 247 -18.10 4.12 -18.43
N ASP A 248 -19.08 5.00 -18.61
CA ASP A 248 -20.02 5.40 -17.53
C ASP A 248 -19.36 5.81 -16.21
N PHE A 249 -18.18 6.42 -16.25
CA PHE A 249 -17.31 6.65 -15.08
C PHE A 249 -18.00 7.34 -13.90
N ILE A 250 -18.71 8.44 -14.15
CA ILE A 250 -19.40 9.22 -13.09
C ILE A 250 -20.54 8.42 -12.48
N ARG A 251 -21.27 7.67 -13.31
CA ARG A 251 -22.39 6.83 -12.86
C ARG A 251 -21.89 5.67 -12.00
N LEU A 252 -20.77 5.05 -12.39
CA LEU A 252 -20.09 4.04 -11.58
C LEU A 252 -19.56 4.64 -10.27
N ALA A 253 -18.93 5.82 -10.32
CA ALA A 253 -18.41 6.52 -9.15
C ALA A 253 -19.50 6.77 -8.11
N ALA A 254 -20.65 7.31 -8.53
CA ALA A 254 -21.79 7.55 -7.64
C ALA A 254 -22.31 6.25 -7.00
N MET A 255 -22.41 5.18 -7.79
CA MET A 255 -22.83 3.87 -7.29
C MET A 255 -21.82 3.30 -6.29
N TYR A 256 -20.51 3.41 -6.51
CA TYR A 256 -19.49 2.93 -5.58
C TYR A 256 -19.50 3.69 -4.25
N VAL A 257 -19.75 5.00 -4.29
CA VAL A 257 -19.92 5.80 -3.06
C VAL A 257 -21.14 5.31 -2.28
N GLU A 258 -22.27 5.09 -2.96
CA GLU A 258 -23.51 4.66 -2.33
C GLU A 258 -23.44 3.23 -1.77
N THR A 259 -22.81 2.29 -2.49
CA THR A 259 -22.92 0.85 -2.22
C THR A 259 -21.78 0.28 -1.39
N ILE A 260 -20.54 0.70 -1.62
CA ILE A 260 -19.35 0.17 -0.95
C ILE A 260 -18.59 1.23 -0.15
N HIS A 261 -19.08 2.48 -0.09
CA HIS A 261 -18.37 3.59 0.57
C HIS A 261 -16.91 3.62 0.16
N ILE A 262 -16.67 3.65 -1.15
CA ILE A 262 -15.37 3.44 -1.78
C ILE A 262 -14.24 4.18 -1.06
N ALA A 263 -13.17 3.45 -0.67
CA ALA A 263 -12.05 4.00 0.08
C ALA A 263 -11.27 5.06 -0.72
N TRP A 264 -11.09 4.84 -2.01
CA TRP A 264 -10.53 5.80 -2.97
C TRP A 264 -10.80 5.37 -4.41
N CYS A 265 -10.83 6.32 -5.33
CA CYS A 265 -10.88 6.07 -6.76
C CYS A 265 -9.53 5.54 -7.28
N ALA A 266 -9.57 4.61 -8.24
CA ALA A 266 -8.40 4.20 -9.00
C ALA A 266 -8.70 4.28 -10.49
N ILE A 267 -7.97 5.14 -11.18
CA ILE A 267 -8.16 5.44 -12.59
C ILE A 267 -6.80 5.66 -13.26
N PRO A 268 -6.60 5.31 -14.53
CA PRO A 268 -5.43 5.75 -15.29
C PRO A 268 -5.67 7.15 -15.91
N LEU A 269 -4.64 7.74 -16.51
CA LEU A 269 -4.76 8.97 -17.29
C LEU A 269 -4.82 8.68 -18.80
N PHE A 270 -3.94 7.80 -19.32
CA PHE A 270 -3.77 7.51 -20.75
C PHE A 270 -4.32 6.14 -21.20
N TRP A 271 -4.89 5.33 -20.29
CA TRP A 271 -5.34 3.97 -20.57
C TRP A 271 -6.84 3.82 -20.39
N PHE A 272 -7.38 2.62 -20.58
CA PHE A 272 -8.80 2.29 -20.57
C PHE A 272 -9.57 2.98 -21.72
N ASN A 273 -9.01 2.88 -22.91
CA ASN A 273 -9.54 3.47 -24.14
C ASN A 273 -9.24 2.58 -25.34
N GLN A 274 -9.37 3.12 -26.56
CA GLN A 274 -9.10 2.40 -27.79
C GLN A 274 -7.64 1.96 -27.94
N MET A 275 -6.68 2.68 -27.35
CA MET A 275 -5.25 2.34 -27.45
C MET A 275 -4.94 0.99 -26.78
N ASP A 276 -5.55 0.67 -25.66
CA ASP A 276 -5.39 -0.62 -24.98
C ASP A 276 -6.58 -1.57 -25.16
N GLY A 277 -7.57 -1.17 -25.95
CA GLY A 277 -8.74 -1.98 -26.32
C GLY A 277 -9.73 -2.21 -25.17
N ARG A 278 -9.64 -1.44 -24.08
CA ARG A 278 -10.48 -1.63 -22.89
C ARG A 278 -11.64 -0.63 -22.75
N GLY A 279 -11.66 0.42 -23.53
CA GLY A 279 -12.70 1.43 -23.49
C GLY A 279 -13.09 1.96 -24.87
N PRO A 280 -14.25 2.63 -24.99
CA PRO A 280 -14.77 3.09 -26.28
C PRO A 280 -14.14 4.41 -26.76
N TRP A 281 -13.51 5.17 -25.85
CA TRP A 281 -13.00 6.50 -26.11
C TRP A 281 -11.72 6.48 -26.95
N ASP A 282 -11.49 7.51 -27.78
CA ASP A 282 -10.17 7.82 -28.26
C ASP A 282 -9.30 8.36 -27.10
N LEU A 283 -8.02 8.59 -27.36
CA LEU A 283 -7.08 8.96 -26.33
C LEU A 283 -7.39 10.34 -25.71
N GLU A 284 -7.74 11.34 -26.53
CA GLU A 284 -8.10 12.68 -26.06
C GLU A 284 -9.39 12.64 -25.24
N GLY A 285 -10.42 11.97 -25.75
CA GLY A 285 -11.70 11.79 -25.07
C GLY A 285 -11.54 11.11 -23.73
N SER A 286 -10.75 10.02 -23.65
CA SER A 286 -10.54 9.30 -22.40
C SER A 286 -9.80 10.14 -21.35
N ILE A 287 -8.78 10.93 -21.75
CA ILE A 287 -8.09 11.84 -20.82
C ILE A 287 -9.08 12.85 -20.23
N ARG A 288 -9.95 13.43 -21.07
CA ARG A 288 -10.98 14.38 -20.63
C ARG A 288 -11.98 13.74 -19.66
N GLU A 289 -12.45 12.53 -19.98
CA GLU A 289 -13.35 11.79 -19.09
C GLU A 289 -12.68 11.45 -17.75
N HIS A 290 -11.41 11.02 -17.76
CA HIS A 290 -10.66 10.75 -16.53
C HIS A 290 -10.48 12.01 -15.67
N GLN A 291 -10.21 13.16 -16.27
CA GLN A 291 -10.13 14.44 -15.57
C GLN A 291 -11.48 14.82 -14.92
N GLN A 292 -12.61 14.59 -15.59
CA GLN A 292 -13.94 14.83 -15.02
C GLN A 292 -14.19 13.91 -13.82
N VAL A 293 -13.77 12.65 -13.88
CA VAL A 293 -13.87 11.70 -12.75
C VAL A 293 -13.01 12.15 -11.57
N MET A 294 -11.76 12.59 -11.82
CA MET A 294 -10.91 13.15 -10.77
C MET A 294 -11.59 14.34 -10.08
N ALA A 295 -12.13 15.28 -10.88
CA ALA A 295 -12.82 16.45 -10.35
C ALA A 295 -14.08 16.06 -9.55
N TRP A 296 -14.81 15.04 -10.02
CA TRP A 296 -15.99 14.55 -9.31
C TRP A 296 -15.65 13.95 -7.95
N TYR A 297 -14.61 13.10 -7.87
CA TYR A 297 -14.17 12.52 -6.60
C TYR A 297 -13.52 13.58 -5.69
N GLY A 298 -12.76 14.51 -6.27
CA GLY A 298 -12.19 15.65 -5.53
C GLY A 298 -13.26 16.48 -4.83
N ALA A 299 -14.39 16.74 -5.51
CA ALA A 299 -15.54 17.45 -4.94
C ALA A 299 -16.26 16.68 -3.83
N GLN A 300 -16.03 15.38 -3.69
CA GLN A 300 -16.57 14.53 -2.62
C GLN A 300 -15.56 14.30 -1.48
N ASP A 301 -14.38 14.94 -1.50
CA ASP A 301 -13.27 14.69 -0.57
C ASP A 301 -12.81 13.21 -0.53
N ILE A 302 -13.00 12.46 -1.61
CA ILE A 302 -12.58 11.07 -1.75
C ILE A 302 -11.20 11.03 -2.41
N PRO A 303 -10.21 10.33 -1.82
CA PRO A 303 -8.88 10.22 -2.40
C PRO A 303 -8.87 9.61 -3.81
N VAL A 304 -7.89 9.98 -4.62
CA VAL A 304 -7.73 9.49 -5.99
C VAL A 304 -6.33 8.89 -6.18
N GLU A 305 -6.27 7.68 -6.74
CA GLU A 305 -5.07 6.98 -7.21
C GLU A 305 -5.05 7.01 -8.74
N LEU A 306 -3.95 7.46 -9.35
CA LEU A 306 -3.73 7.25 -10.77
C LEU A 306 -2.64 6.20 -10.97
N ASN A 307 -3.04 5.00 -11.38
CA ASN A 307 -2.12 3.88 -11.63
C ASN A 307 -1.46 3.94 -13.03
N GLU A 308 -1.21 5.14 -13.50
CA GLU A 308 -0.71 5.46 -14.84
C GLU A 308 0.66 4.86 -15.14
N ALA A 309 1.65 5.15 -14.30
CA ALA A 309 3.03 4.70 -14.49
C ALA A 309 3.14 3.17 -14.57
N HIS A 310 2.28 2.45 -13.87
CA HIS A 310 2.21 0.99 -13.90
C HIS A 310 1.96 0.45 -15.31
N HIS A 311 1.07 1.09 -16.05
CA HIS A 311 0.72 0.66 -17.41
C HIS A 311 1.88 0.85 -18.39
N TRP A 312 2.67 1.91 -18.21
CA TRP A 312 3.89 2.13 -18.99
C TRP A 312 4.97 1.11 -18.64
N GLY A 313 5.24 0.90 -17.35
CA GLY A 313 6.23 -0.07 -16.88
C GLY A 313 5.91 -1.51 -17.30
N MET A 314 4.64 -1.92 -17.27
CA MET A 314 4.20 -3.23 -17.76
C MET A 314 4.30 -3.39 -19.29
N ARG A 315 4.63 -2.33 -20.02
CA ARG A 315 4.84 -2.33 -21.47
C ARG A 315 6.28 -2.04 -21.87
N ASP A 316 7.20 -2.24 -20.92
CA ASP A 316 8.64 -2.06 -21.08
C ASP A 316 9.06 -0.63 -21.45
N ALA A 317 8.26 0.38 -21.08
CA ALA A 317 8.66 1.77 -21.23
C ALA A 317 9.95 2.05 -20.45
N PRO A 318 10.84 2.95 -20.95
CA PRO A 318 12.04 3.31 -20.21
C PRO A 318 11.69 4.05 -18.92
N ASP A 319 12.58 3.97 -17.92
CA ASP A 319 12.36 4.55 -16.58
C ASP A 319 11.93 6.02 -16.62
N VAL A 320 12.44 6.82 -17.56
CA VAL A 320 12.06 8.22 -17.70
C VAL A 320 10.57 8.40 -18.03
N ILE A 321 9.99 7.56 -18.90
CA ILE A 321 8.56 7.63 -19.24
C ILE A 321 7.71 7.20 -18.06
N PHE A 322 8.15 6.19 -17.30
CA PHE A 322 7.52 5.80 -16.04
C PHE A 322 7.45 6.99 -15.06
N VAL A 323 8.57 7.68 -14.87
CA VAL A 323 8.69 8.86 -13.97
C VAL A 323 7.83 10.02 -14.45
N VAL A 324 7.89 10.36 -15.75
CA VAL A 324 7.08 11.45 -16.33
C VAL A 324 5.59 11.16 -16.21
N SER A 325 5.15 9.94 -16.49
CA SER A 325 3.73 9.58 -16.40
C SER A 325 3.20 9.63 -14.96
N ALA A 326 4.03 9.28 -13.97
CA ALA A 326 3.70 9.46 -12.55
C ALA A 326 3.55 10.94 -12.17
N TYR A 327 4.47 11.80 -12.67
CA TYR A 327 4.37 13.25 -12.47
C TYR A 327 3.11 13.82 -13.10
N LEU A 328 2.81 13.48 -14.37
CA LEU A 328 1.61 13.95 -15.06
C LEU A 328 0.33 13.53 -14.33
N SER A 329 0.32 12.35 -13.73
CA SER A 329 -0.78 11.86 -12.92
C SER A 329 -1.03 12.74 -11.69
N ALA A 330 -0.01 12.99 -10.88
CA ALA A 330 -0.11 13.85 -9.70
C ALA A 330 -0.48 15.30 -10.08
N TYR A 331 0.10 15.80 -11.17
CA TYR A 331 -0.16 17.15 -11.68
C TYR A 331 -1.62 17.31 -12.12
N ASN A 332 -2.16 16.35 -12.89
CA ASN A 332 -3.56 16.37 -13.33
C ASN A 332 -4.52 16.19 -12.16
N ALA A 333 -4.25 15.28 -11.22
CA ALA A 333 -5.07 15.11 -10.02
C ALA A 333 -5.19 16.43 -9.24
N ARG A 334 -4.06 17.13 -9.04
CA ARG A 334 -4.05 18.45 -8.40
C ARG A 334 -4.87 19.48 -9.18
N ALA A 335 -4.66 19.58 -10.50
CA ALA A 335 -5.36 20.52 -11.35
C ALA A 335 -6.87 20.29 -11.36
N CYS A 336 -7.31 19.04 -11.21
CA CYS A 336 -8.71 18.64 -11.10
C CYS A 336 -9.30 18.81 -9.69
N GLY A 337 -8.56 19.39 -8.73
CA GLY A 337 -9.09 19.68 -7.39
C GLY A 337 -9.07 18.49 -6.42
N VAL A 338 -8.33 17.42 -6.73
CA VAL A 338 -8.13 16.32 -5.78
C VAL A 338 -7.34 16.85 -4.58
N ARG A 339 -7.84 16.59 -3.38
CA ARG A 339 -7.18 16.95 -2.13
C ARG A 339 -6.17 15.92 -1.67
N ASP A 340 -6.57 14.66 -1.68
CA ASP A 340 -5.77 13.51 -1.23
C ASP A 340 -5.41 12.63 -2.42
N TYR A 341 -4.17 12.70 -2.85
CA TYR A 341 -3.66 11.92 -3.96
C TYR A 341 -2.86 10.72 -3.45
N ILE A 342 -3.24 9.52 -3.90
CA ILE A 342 -2.47 8.31 -3.62
C ILE A 342 -1.50 8.10 -4.79
N ALA A 343 -0.21 8.31 -4.52
CA ALA A 343 0.86 8.14 -5.50
C ALA A 343 1.30 6.67 -5.56
N PRO A 344 0.98 5.93 -6.63
CA PRO A 344 1.37 4.53 -6.74
C PRO A 344 2.81 4.42 -7.27
N LEU A 345 3.64 3.67 -6.53
CA LEU A 345 5.06 3.43 -6.76
C LEU A 345 5.26 1.93 -6.98
N MET A 346 5.38 1.49 -8.25
CA MET A 346 5.50 0.07 -8.58
C MET A 346 6.95 -0.33 -8.81
N PHE A 347 7.47 -1.13 -7.90
CA PHE A 347 8.77 -1.78 -7.98
C PHE A 347 8.75 -2.98 -8.94
N ASN A 348 9.92 -3.44 -9.35
CA ASN A 348 10.12 -4.61 -10.19
C ASN A 348 9.36 -4.53 -11.55
N SER A 349 9.28 -3.35 -12.14
CA SER A 349 8.59 -3.12 -13.41
C SER A 349 9.34 -2.09 -14.27
N PRO A 350 9.80 -2.51 -15.48
CA PRO A 350 9.68 -3.85 -16.04
C PRO A 350 10.48 -4.91 -15.25
N PRO A 351 10.25 -6.22 -15.48
CA PRO A 351 11.07 -7.26 -14.86
C PRO A 351 12.55 -7.16 -15.24
N GLY A 352 13.45 -7.50 -14.30
CA GLY A 352 14.89 -7.48 -14.54
C GLY A 352 15.59 -6.19 -14.11
N LEU A 353 14.88 -5.20 -13.58
CA LEU A 353 15.49 -4.05 -12.91
C LEU A 353 16.29 -4.49 -11.68
N SER A 354 17.42 -3.81 -11.40
CA SER A 354 18.08 -3.97 -10.11
C SER A 354 17.34 -3.18 -9.02
N ASP A 355 17.42 -3.65 -7.78
CA ASP A 355 16.79 -2.98 -6.64
C ASP A 355 17.26 -1.52 -6.49
N ALA A 356 18.55 -1.26 -6.77
CA ALA A 356 19.13 0.08 -6.70
C ALA A 356 18.54 1.04 -7.76
N MET A 357 18.45 0.59 -9.02
CA MET A 357 17.91 1.43 -10.11
C MET A 357 16.40 1.60 -10.00
N ASP A 358 15.72 0.59 -9.48
CA ASP A 358 14.28 0.66 -9.24
C ASP A 358 13.95 1.62 -8.08
N LEU A 359 14.74 1.59 -6.99
CA LEU A 359 14.62 2.56 -5.90
C LEU A 359 14.91 3.99 -6.38
N ALA A 360 15.95 4.19 -7.20
CA ALA A 360 16.27 5.49 -7.80
C ALA A 360 15.10 6.04 -8.64
N LYS A 361 14.45 5.18 -9.43
CA LYS A 361 13.26 5.54 -10.21
C LYS A 361 12.11 6.02 -9.31
N MET A 362 11.85 5.34 -8.19
CA MET A 362 10.81 5.76 -7.25
C MET A 362 11.17 7.07 -6.55
N LEU A 363 12.43 7.28 -6.17
CA LEU A 363 12.90 8.53 -5.58
C LEU A 363 12.75 9.70 -6.57
N ALA A 364 13.08 9.51 -7.85
CA ALA A 364 12.89 10.54 -8.88
C ALA A 364 11.41 10.96 -9.04
N ILE A 365 10.47 10.01 -8.89
CA ILE A 365 9.04 10.35 -8.85
C ILE A 365 8.74 11.22 -7.65
N LEU A 366 9.18 10.83 -6.46
CA LEU A 366 8.92 11.57 -5.22
C LEU A 366 9.50 12.98 -5.26
N ASP A 367 10.72 13.14 -5.78
CA ASP A 367 11.37 14.45 -5.93
C ASP A 367 10.59 15.37 -6.87
N LEU A 368 10.03 14.83 -7.96
CA LEU A 368 9.25 15.62 -8.90
C LEU A 368 7.85 15.99 -8.38
N ILE A 369 7.19 15.11 -7.63
CA ILE A 369 5.82 15.37 -7.16
C ILE A 369 5.77 16.11 -5.82
N ALA A 370 6.80 16.03 -4.97
CA ALA A 370 6.83 16.69 -3.67
C ALA A 370 6.56 18.21 -3.75
N PRO A 371 7.12 18.97 -4.70
CA PRO A 371 6.84 20.40 -4.84
C PRO A 371 5.36 20.71 -5.11
N LEU A 372 4.58 19.76 -5.63
CA LEU A 372 3.16 19.95 -5.87
C LEU A 372 2.36 20.19 -4.57
N THR A 373 2.88 19.77 -3.42
CA THR A 373 2.25 20.00 -2.11
C THR A 373 2.45 21.42 -1.58
N GLN A 374 3.49 22.14 -2.03
CA GLN A 374 3.95 23.39 -1.43
C GLN A 374 3.36 24.65 -2.05
N HIS A 375 2.82 24.57 -3.27
CA HIS A 375 2.34 25.75 -3.99
C HIS A 375 0.82 25.77 -4.11
N ALA A 376 0.16 26.59 -3.33
CA ALA A 376 -1.10 27.18 -3.76
C ALA A 376 -0.76 28.06 -4.99
N THR A 377 -0.94 27.54 -6.20
CA THR A 377 -0.80 28.36 -7.41
C THR A 377 -1.88 29.44 -7.36
N ARG A 378 -1.52 30.70 -7.70
CA ARG A 378 -2.43 31.86 -7.74
C ARG A 378 -3.68 31.64 -8.61
N ASN A 379 -3.78 30.52 -9.32
CA ASN A 379 -4.87 30.16 -10.23
C ASN A 379 -5.73 28.97 -9.78
N THR A 380 -5.43 28.29 -8.67
CA THR A 380 -6.32 27.22 -8.16
C THR A 380 -7.35 27.85 -7.23
N GLN A 381 -8.63 27.81 -7.61
CA GLN A 381 -9.77 28.21 -6.78
C GLN A 381 -10.01 27.28 -5.56
N HIS A 382 -9.04 26.37 -5.27
CA HIS A 382 -9.17 25.37 -4.22
C HIS A 382 -8.48 25.84 -2.94
N GLU A 383 -9.26 26.04 -1.89
CA GLU A 383 -8.81 26.49 -0.56
C GLU A 383 -8.04 25.43 0.24
N HIS A 384 -7.96 24.19 -0.24
CA HIS A 384 -7.39 23.06 0.50
C HIS A 384 -6.01 22.63 -0.01
N PRO A 385 -5.05 22.25 0.89
CA PRO A 385 -3.74 21.77 0.50
C PRO A 385 -3.85 20.42 -0.24
N PHE A 386 -3.07 20.26 -1.31
CA PHE A 386 -2.88 18.99 -1.99
C PHE A 386 -1.95 18.09 -1.16
N ARG A 387 -2.41 16.90 -0.76
CA ARG A 387 -1.65 15.93 0.04
C ARG A 387 -1.33 14.70 -0.79
N ILE A 388 -0.11 14.17 -0.62
CA ILE A 388 0.35 12.99 -1.35
C ILE A 388 0.57 11.84 -0.36
N TRP A 389 -0.05 10.70 -0.64
CA TRP A 389 0.04 9.47 0.13
C TRP A 389 0.77 8.41 -0.70
N HIS A 390 1.97 8.01 -0.27
CA HIS A 390 2.79 7.04 -1.01
C HIS A 390 2.19 5.65 -0.88
N GLN A 391 1.92 5.01 -2.02
CA GLN A 391 1.50 3.61 -2.08
C GLN A 391 2.52 2.81 -2.87
N THR A 392 3.19 1.86 -2.23
CA THR A 392 4.15 0.97 -2.90
C THR A 392 3.52 -0.36 -3.29
N ARG A 393 4.07 -1.01 -4.31
CA ARG A 393 3.69 -2.37 -4.71
C ARG A 393 4.79 -3.06 -5.49
N THR A 394 4.76 -4.40 -5.50
CA THR A 394 5.56 -5.24 -6.41
C THR A 394 4.90 -5.30 -7.79
N GLY A 395 5.69 -5.32 -8.85
CA GLY A 395 5.21 -5.53 -10.22
C GLY A 395 4.76 -6.98 -10.44
N LEU A 396 3.56 -7.17 -11.00
CA LEU A 396 3.01 -8.52 -11.16
C LEU A 396 3.78 -9.40 -12.15
N LEU A 397 4.48 -8.82 -13.13
CA LEU A 397 5.27 -9.56 -14.11
C LEU A 397 6.61 -10.09 -13.57
N SER A 398 6.99 -9.70 -12.34
CA SER A 398 8.27 -10.08 -11.73
C SER A 398 8.20 -11.38 -10.92
N TYR A 399 7.02 -11.92 -10.68
CA TYR A 399 6.85 -13.10 -9.84
C TYR A 399 7.38 -14.37 -10.51
N PRO A 400 8.24 -15.15 -9.82
CA PRO A 400 8.67 -16.45 -10.31
C PRO A 400 7.55 -17.48 -10.22
N LEU A 401 7.65 -18.53 -11.05
CA LEU A 401 6.69 -19.63 -11.04
C LEU A 401 6.82 -20.54 -9.81
N ASP A 402 8.02 -20.64 -9.24
CA ASP A 402 8.23 -21.44 -8.02
C ASP A 402 7.54 -20.77 -6.82
N PRO A 403 6.66 -21.47 -6.10
CA PRO A 403 5.87 -20.85 -5.02
C PRO A 403 6.73 -20.33 -3.85
N ASP A 404 7.83 -20.99 -3.53
CA ASP A 404 8.70 -20.58 -2.42
C ASP A 404 9.54 -19.36 -2.83
N ALA A 405 10.03 -19.35 -4.08
CA ALA A 405 10.69 -18.20 -4.65
C ALA A 405 9.73 -16.98 -4.75
N ALA A 406 8.45 -17.22 -5.08
CA ALA A 406 7.43 -16.16 -5.13
C ALA A 406 7.15 -15.57 -3.73
N ARG A 407 7.09 -16.38 -2.67
CA ARG A 407 6.98 -15.93 -1.27
C ARG A 407 8.20 -15.11 -0.83
N ALA A 408 9.39 -15.59 -1.19
CA ALA A 408 10.64 -14.86 -0.92
C ALA A 408 10.67 -13.52 -1.66
N HIS A 409 10.31 -13.51 -2.94
CA HIS A 409 10.23 -12.30 -3.77
C HIS A 409 9.28 -11.25 -3.18
N LEU A 410 8.08 -11.66 -2.77
CA LEU A 410 7.12 -10.77 -2.08
C LEU A 410 7.77 -10.13 -0.84
N SER A 411 8.40 -10.93 0.01
CA SER A 411 8.97 -10.44 1.27
C SER A 411 10.14 -9.48 1.04
N VAL A 412 11.05 -9.81 0.10
CA VAL A 412 12.21 -8.97 -0.25
C VAL A 412 11.76 -7.68 -0.90
N SER A 413 10.82 -7.74 -1.86
CA SER A 413 10.30 -6.55 -2.52
C SER A 413 9.60 -5.60 -1.53
N VAL A 414 8.77 -6.11 -0.61
CA VAL A 414 8.14 -5.28 0.43
C VAL A 414 9.18 -4.67 1.36
N TYR A 415 10.24 -5.42 1.73
CA TYR A 415 11.32 -4.88 2.55
C TYR A 415 12.04 -3.71 1.85
N LEU A 416 12.34 -3.83 0.55
CA LEU A 416 12.90 -2.74 -0.26
C LEU A 416 11.97 -1.53 -0.30
N GLN A 417 10.67 -1.74 -0.53
CA GLN A 417 9.65 -0.69 -0.59
C GLN A 417 9.61 0.16 0.67
N MET A 418 9.91 -0.42 1.84
CA MET A 418 9.92 0.30 3.12
C MET A 418 11.00 1.39 3.20
N ALA A 419 12.00 1.40 2.32
CA ALA A 419 12.96 2.51 2.19
C ALA A 419 12.28 3.86 1.86
N LEU A 420 11.07 3.82 1.30
CA LEU A 420 10.26 5.02 0.97
C LEU A 420 9.27 5.41 2.07
N ALA A 421 9.27 4.74 3.22
CA ALA A 421 8.31 4.95 4.31
C ALA A 421 6.85 5.07 3.80
N PRO A 422 6.30 4.06 3.07
CA PRO A 422 5.00 4.16 2.44
C PRO A 422 3.87 4.24 3.45
N HIS A 423 2.80 4.96 3.09
CA HIS A 423 1.55 5.02 3.86
C HIS A 423 0.65 3.81 3.56
N VAL A 424 0.77 3.26 2.35
CA VAL A 424 0.00 2.12 1.87
C VAL A 424 0.95 1.12 1.22
N VAL A 425 0.87 -0.16 1.57
CA VAL A 425 1.51 -1.24 0.83
C VAL A 425 0.43 -2.04 0.10
N HIS A 426 0.45 -1.97 -1.21
CA HIS A 426 -0.35 -2.84 -2.05
C HIS A 426 0.35 -4.20 -2.15
N VAL A 427 -0.08 -5.13 -1.35
CA VAL A 427 0.39 -6.50 -1.38
C VAL A 427 -0.07 -7.16 -2.67
N VAL A 428 0.87 -7.52 -3.54
CA VAL A 428 0.63 -8.38 -4.70
C VAL A 428 0.95 -9.81 -4.27
N GLY A 429 -0.03 -10.69 -4.36
CA GLY A 429 0.08 -12.04 -3.79
C GLY A 429 1.14 -12.88 -4.49
N HIS A 430 1.75 -13.79 -3.75
CA HIS A 430 2.74 -14.75 -4.26
C HIS A 430 2.14 -15.74 -5.29
N THR A 431 0.82 -15.77 -5.43
CA THR A 431 0.12 -16.61 -6.42
C THR A 431 -0.06 -15.95 -7.79
N GLU A 432 0.43 -14.72 -7.98
CA GLU A 432 0.19 -13.90 -9.18
C GLU A 432 0.58 -14.61 -10.48
N ALA A 433 1.65 -15.40 -10.47
CA ALA A 433 2.09 -16.17 -11.62
C ALA A 433 1.36 -17.51 -11.79
N HIS A 434 0.43 -17.87 -10.90
CA HIS A 434 -0.18 -19.21 -10.86
C HIS A 434 -1.70 -19.21 -11.03
N HIS A 435 -2.40 -18.52 -10.11
CA HIS A 435 -3.87 -18.56 -10.04
C HIS A 435 -4.43 -17.36 -9.31
N ALA A 436 -5.73 -17.12 -9.49
CA ALA A 436 -6.43 -16.09 -8.74
C ALA A 436 -6.39 -16.41 -7.23
N ALA A 437 -5.90 -15.44 -6.43
CA ALA A 437 -5.70 -15.64 -5.00
C ALA A 437 -6.99 -16.03 -4.28
N THR A 438 -6.95 -17.12 -3.51
CA THR A 438 -7.99 -17.47 -2.54
C THR A 438 -7.89 -16.56 -1.30
N ALA A 439 -8.89 -16.62 -0.42
CA ALA A 439 -8.82 -15.88 0.85
C ALA A 439 -7.60 -16.28 1.70
N ASP A 440 -7.21 -17.56 1.68
CA ASP A 440 -6.02 -18.05 2.39
C ASP A 440 -4.73 -17.50 1.81
N ASP A 441 -4.63 -17.44 0.49
CA ASP A 441 -3.46 -16.87 -0.19
C ASP A 441 -3.31 -15.37 0.14
N VAL A 442 -4.41 -14.62 0.18
CA VAL A 442 -4.41 -13.21 0.59
C VAL A 442 -3.96 -13.07 2.04
N ILE A 443 -4.48 -13.90 2.94
CA ILE A 443 -4.11 -13.89 4.36
C ILE A 443 -2.63 -14.23 4.53
N GLU A 444 -2.12 -15.24 3.82
CA GLU A 444 -0.70 -15.62 3.83
C GLU A 444 0.17 -14.48 3.29
N ALA A 445 -0.15 -13.94 2.12
CA ALA A 445 0.61 -12.83 1.51
C ALA A 445 0.67 -11.60 2.42
N CYS A 446 -0.43 -11.25 3.08
CA CYS A 446 -0.45 -10.14 4.04
C CYS A 446 0.41 -10.40 5.28
N LYS A 447 0.46 -11.65 5.79
CA LYS A 447 1.35 -12.03 6.89
C LYS A 447 2.84 -11.95 6.49
N LEU A 448 3.19 -12.38 5.28
CA LEU A 448 4.54 -12.27 4.74
C LEU A 448 4.96 -10.80 4.59
N ALA A 449 4.10 -9.98 3.97
CA ALA A 449 4.34 -8.55 3.81
C ALA A 449 4.48 -7.85 5.17
N ARG A 450 3.61 -8.14 6.13
CA ARG A 450 3.69 -7.60 7.50
C ARG A 450 5.02 -7.92 8.15
N ARG A 451 5.51 -9.15 8.02
CA ARG A 451 6.80 -9.53 8.58
C ARG A 451 7.96 -8.76 7.96
N ALA A 452 7.93 -8.53 6.65
CA ALA A 452 8.91 -7.69 5.96
C ALA A 452 8.87 -6.23 6.47
N ILE A 453 7.68 -5.67 6.63
CA ILE A 453 7.46 -4.31 7.19
C ILE A 453 8.01 -4.22 8.61
N GLU A 454 7.67 -5.17 9.49
CA GLU A 454 8.19 -5.21 10.85
C GLU A 454 9.71 -5.26 10.89
N ASN A 455 10.33 -6.04 10.02
CA ASN A 455 11.80 -6.11 9.93
C ASN A 455 12.40 -4.78 9.50
N ALA A 456 11.81 -4.10 8.52
CA ALA A 456 12.25 -2.79 8.07
C ALA A 456 12.13 -1.73 9.18
N LEU A 457 10.98 -1.67 9.88
CA LEU A 457 10.74 -0.73 10.97
C LEU A 457 11.67 -0.94 12.19
N ARG A 458 12.30 -2.11 12.30
CA ARG A 458 13.30 -2.39 13.35
C ARG A 458 14.66 -1.74 13.11
N GLY A 459 14.90 -1.19 11.93
CA GLY A 459 16.16 -0.55 11.58
C GLY A 459 16.73 -1.08 10.26
N GLN A 460 16.03 -0.79 9.17
CA GLN A 460 16.53 -1.01 7.82
C GLN A 460 17.71 -0.04 7.55
N PRO A 461 18.80 -0.50 6.91
CA PRO A 461 19.82 0.42 6.40
C PRO A 461 19.20 1.46 5.46
N ASP A 462 19.67 2.68 5.54
CA ASP A 462 19.23 3.73 4.61
C ASP A 462 19.83 3.50 3.22
N MET A 463 19.14 2.76 2.39
CA MET A 463 19.53 2.49 1.01
C MET A 463 19.41 3.72 0.12
N THR A 464 18.62 4.72 0.50
CA THR A 464 18.43 5.93 -0.31
C THR A 464 19.68 6.82 -0.33
N ALA A 465 20.59 6.65 0.64
CA ALA A 465 21.85 7.38 0.73
C ALA A 465 22.97 6.80 -0.18
N ASP A 466 22.73 5.70 -0.88
CA ASP A 466 23.72 5.10 -1.78
C ASP A 466 24.03 6.06 -2.97
N PRO A 467 25.31 6.38 -3.22
CA PRO A 467 25.69 7.34 -4.29
C PRO A 467 25.20 6.95 -5.68
N ALA A 468 25.15 5.65 -6.02
CA ALA A 468 24.69 5.20 -7.34
C ALA A 468 23.16 5.38 -7.49
N ILE A 469 22.42 5.23 -6.39
CA ILE A 469 20.98 5.49 -6.35
C ILE A 469 20.72 7.00 -6.51
N GLN A 470 21.45 7.83 -5.77
CA GLN A 470 21.33 9.30 -5.85
C GLN A 470 21.66 9.83 -7.26
N GLU A 471 22.79 9.37 -7.86
CA GLU A 471 23.18 9.75 -9.22
C GLU A 471 22.09 9.40 -10.24
N ARG A 472 21.52 8.19 -10.16
CA ARG A 472 20.43 7.78 -11.07
C ARG A 472 19.15 8.55 -10.82
N THR A 473 18.82 8.85 -9.58
CA THR A 473 17.67 9.69 -9.22
C THR A 473 17.78 11.07 -9.89
N GLU A 474 18.92 11.74 -9.73
CA GLU A 474 19.17 13.05 -10.35
C GLU A 474 19.17 12.98 -11.89
N GLU A 475 19.73 11.91 -12.48
CA GLU A 475 19.69 11.67 -13.91
C GLU A 475 18.24 11.61 -14.42
N LEU A 476 17.39 10.81 -13.76
CA LEU A 476 15.98 10.65 -14.13
C LEU A 476 15.17 11.94 -13.96
N VAL A 477 15.44 12.73 -12.92
CA VAL A 477 14.79 14.03 -12.73
C VAL A 477 15.14 14.98 -13.90
N ARG A 478 16.43 15.05 -14.30
CA ARG A 478 16.85 15.87 -15.45
C ARG A 478 16.22 15.37 -16.76
N GLU A 479 16.22 14.07 -17.00
CA GLU A 479 15.60 13.48 -18.20
C GLU A 479 14.09 13.72 -18.24
N ALA A 480 13.41 13.59 -17.11
CA ALA A 480 11.99 13.87 -17.00
C ALA A 480 11.65 15.33 -17.34
N GLN A 481 12.48 16.27 -16.90
CA GLN A 481 12.32 17.69 -17.26
C GLN A 481 12.39 17.90 -18.77
N VAL A 482 13.35 17.26 -19.47
CA VAL A 482 13.46 17.31 -20.93
C VAL A 482 12.19 16.79 -21.60
N THR A 483 11.65 15.68 -21.12
CA THR A 483 10.41 15.10 -21.65
C THR A 483 9.21 16.01 -21.42
N LEU A 484 9.09 16.58 -20.22
CA LEU A 484 8.00 17.52 -19.89
C LEU A 484 8.06 18.79 -20.75
N GLU A 485 9.26 19.34 -21.00
CA GLU A 485 9.42 20.49 -21.93
C GLU A 485 9.04 20.11 -23.36
N ALA A 486 9.39 18.90 -23.81
CA ALA A 486 8.98 18.43 -25.12
C ALA A 486 7.45 18.29 -25.25
N ILE A 487 6.76 17.86 -24.18
CA ILE A 487 5.28 17.83 -24.13
C ILE A 487 4.72 19.26 -24.20
N ARG A 488 5.27 20.21 -23.41
CA ARG A 488 4.83 21.62 -23.45
C ARG A 488 4.99 22.23 -24.83
N ALA A 489 6.07 21.91 -25.53
CA ALA A 489 6.34 22.41 -26.88
C ALA A 489 5.34 21.91 -27.95
N LEU A 490 4.56 20.85 -27.67
CA LEU A 490 3.50 20.41 -28.57
C LEU A 490 2.25 21.33 -28.53
N ALA A 491 2.07 22.10 -27.47
CA ALA A 491 0.87 22.90 -27.28
C ALA A 491 0.75 24.02 -28.31
N GLY A 492 -0.48 24.34 -28.68
CA GLY A 492 -0.77 25.56 -29.45
C GLY A 492 -0.63 26.81 -28.57
N PRO A 493 -0.54 28.01 -29.19
CA PRO A 493 -0.30 29.26 -28.46
C PRO A 493 -1.44 29.64 -27.49
N ASP A 494 -2.64 29.10 -27.69
CA ASP A 494 -3.83 29.40 -26.88
C ASP A 494 -4.03 28.42 -25.72
N VAL A 495 -3.17 27.41 -25.57
CA VAL A 495 -3.25 26.42 -24.51
C VAL A 495 -2.62 26.97 -23.23
N ALA A 496 -3.46 27.20 -22.21
CA ALA A 496 -3.03 27.81 -20.95
C ALA A 496 -2.10 26.89 -20.13
N ASP A 497 -2.39 25.58 -20.10
CA ASP A 497 -1.57 24.59 -19.41
C ASP A 497 -1.45 23.30 -20.24
N PRO A 498 -0.34 23.15 -20.97
CA PRO A 498 -0.10 22.00 -21.84
C PRO A 498 -0.10 20.64 -21.13
N LEU A 499 0.24 20.59 -19.84
CA LEU A 499 0.34 19.35 -19.09
C LEU A 499 -1.01 18.84 -18.55
N THR A 500 -2.07 19.64 -18.73
CA THR A 500 -3.46 19.26 -18.42
C THR A 500 -4.36 19.28 -19.65
N ASP A 501 -3.87 19.78 -20.78
CA ASP A 501 -4.64 19.84 -22.01
C ASP A 501 -4.76 18.44 -22.67
N PRO A 502 -5.99 17.86 -22.78
CA PRO A 502 -6.17 16.51 -23.32
C PRO A 502 -5.61 16.31 -24.72
N ALA A 503 -5.74 17.32 -25.59
CA ALA A 503 -5.24 17.23 -26.97
C ALA A 503 -3.70 17.24 -27.00
N THR A 504 -3.05 18.02 -26.17
CA THR A 504 -1.58 18.06 -26.04
C THR A 504 -1.06 16.73 -25.47
N LEU A 505 -1.70 16.20 -24.43
CA LEU A 505 -1.33 14.92 -23.83
C LEU A 505 -1.53 13.76 -24.81
N ALA A 506 -2.62 13.73 -25.56
CA ALA A 506 -2.84 12.74 -26.61
C ALA A 506 -1.78 12.81 -27.72
N ARG A 507 -1.38 14.04 -28.12
CA ARG A 507 -0.28 14.24 -29.06
C ARG A 507 1.06 13.77 -28.53
N ALA A 508 1.32 13.87 -27.23
CA ALA A 508 2.56 13.36 -26.64
C ALA A 508 2.73 11.85 -26.88
N VAL A 509 1.63 11.09 -26.87
CA VAL A 509 1.63 9.65 -27.18
C VAL A 509 1.77 9.41 -28.70
N THR A 510 0.96 10.05 -29.53
CA THR A 510 0.99 9.82 -30.99
C THR A 510 2.29 10.33 -31.64
N ALA A 511 2.93 11.34 -31.07
CA ALA A 511 4.26 11.82 -31.47
C ALA A 511 5.42 10.93 -30.96
N GLY A 512 5.16 10.00 -30.03
CA GLY A 512 6.15 9.11 -29.44
C GLY A 512 7.02 9.75 -28.37
N ILE A 513 6.63 10.90 -27.81
CA ILE A 513 7.27 11.47 -26.62
C ILE A 513 7.01 10.55 -25.45
N LEU A 514 5.75 10.14 -25.25
CA LEU A 514 5.36 9.02 -24.38
C LEU A 514 5.16 7.79 -25.27
N ASP A 515 6.00 6.77 -25.10
CA ASP A 515 5.97 5.57 -25.93
C ASP A 515 6.45 4.33 -25.15
N ALA A 516 6.09 3.13 -25.61
CA ALA A 516 6.54 1.89 -25.02
C ALA A 516 6.70 0.79 -26.09
N PRO A 517 7.65 -0.15 -25.95
CA PRO A 517 7.86 -1.23 -26.93
C PRO A 517 6.62 -2.05 -27.26
N HIS A 518 5.75 -2.33 -26.29
CA HIS A 518 4.53 -3.11 -26.50
C HIS A 518 3.43 -2.33 -27.24
N LEU A 519 3.63 -1.05 -27.53
CA LEU A 519 2.74 -0.27 -28.41
C LEU A 519 3.16 -0.38 -29.89
N ARG A 520 4.12 -1.22 -30.23
CA ARG A 520 4.52 -1.45 -31.63
C ARG A 520 3.32 -1.91 -32.45
N ASN A 521 3.12 -1.25 -33.61
CA ASN A 521 1.99 -1.45 -34.50
C ASN A 521 0.61 -1.06 -33.91
N ASN A 522 0.58 -0.36 -32.78
CA ASN A 522 -0.67 0.19 -32.26
C ASN A 522 -1.08 1.42 -33.09
N PRO A 523 -2.32 1.48 -33.60
CA PRO A 523 -2.75 2.60 -34.47
C PRO A 523 -2.91 3.94 -33.73
N PHE A 524 -2.95 3.92 -32.39
CA PHE A 524 -3.16 5.09 -31.54
C PHE A 524 -1.88 5.60 -30.86
N ALA A 525 -0.73 4.94 -31.09
CA ALA A 525 0.56 5.30 -30.54
C ALA A 525 1.65 5.22 -31.61
N ARG A 526 2.81 5.84 -31.38
CA ARG A 526 3.91 5.74 -32.33
C ARG A 526 4.55 4.36 -32.33
N GLY A 527 4.74 3.75 -31.16
CA GLY A 527 5.20 2.37 -31.00
C GLY A 527 6.59 2.10 -31.60
N GLN A 528 7.51 3.07 -31.56
CA GLN A 528 8.83 2.96 -32.21
C GLN A 528 9.98 2.89 -31.21
N ILE A 529 9.74 3.15 -29.92
CA ILE A 529 10.77 3.08 -28.90
C ILE A 529 11.27 1.64 -28.72
N VAL A 530 12.59 1.51 -28.55
CA VAL A 530 13.22 0.24 -28.17
C VAL A 530 13.93 0.46 -26.85
N THR A 531 13.77 -0.48 -25.93
CA THR A 531 14.36 -0.42 -24.59
C THR A 531 15.19 -1.65 -24.28
N ARG A 532 16.06 -1.53 -23.30
CA ARG A 532 16.74 -2.67 -22.68
C ARG A 532 17.02 -2.38 -21.21
N ILE A 533 17.23 -3.43 -20.43
CA ILE A 533 17.85 -3.32 -19.12
C ILE A 533 19.37 -3.17 -19.32
N ASP A 534 19.97 -2.08 -18.85
CA ASP A 534 21.40 -1.82 -18.96
C ASP A 534 22.22 -2.62 -17.92
N ALA A 535 23.54 -2.48 -17.92
CA ALA A 535 24.43 -3.20 -17.00
C ALA A 535 24.24 -2.79 -15.52
N ARG A 536 23.65 -1.63 -15.25
CA ARG A 536 23.31 -1.18 -13.89
C ARG A 536 21.98 -1.79 -13.41
N GLY A 537 21.16 -2.29 -14.35
CA GLY A 537 19.81 -2.77 -14.09
C GLY A 537 18.72 -1.69 -14.25
N ALA A 538 18.99 -0.63 -15.03
CA ALA A 538 18.01 0.40 -15.38
C ALA A 538 17.36 0.11 -16.73
N CYS A 539 16.09 0.43 -16.90
CA CYS A 539 15.41 0.35 -18.19
C CYS A 539 15.63 1.64 -18.99
N VAL A 540 16.38 1.54 -20.07
CA VAL A 540 16.80 2.69 -20.89
C VAL A 540 16.36 2.57 -22.34
N ALA A 541 16.04 3.70 -22.98
CA ALA A 541 15.82 3.74 -24.41
C ALA A 541 17.16 3.51 -25.16
N VAL A 542 17.10 2.78 -26.28
CA VAL A 542 18.29 2.49 -27.08
C VAL A 542 18.07 2.82 -28.56
N ASP A 543 19.17 3.12 -29.23
CA ASP A 543 19.21 3.24 -30.69
C ASP A 543 18.99 1.86 -31.31
N PRO A 544 17.94 1.67 -32.14
CA PRO A 544 17.63 0.37 -32.70
C PRO A 544 18.73 -0.23 -33.60
N ALA A 545 19.55 0.63 -34.23
CA ALA A 545 20.59 0.20 -35.15
C ALA A 545 21.88 -0.23 -34.43
N THR A 546 22.23 0.44 -33.32
CA THR A 546 23.50 0.24 -32.63
C THR A 546 23.35 -0.42 -31.25
N GLY A 547 22.16 -0.43 -30.67
CA GLY A 547 21.91 -0.87 -29.31
C GLY A 547 22.48 0.06 -28.24
N ARG A 548 23.03 1.24 -28.58
CA ARG A 548 23.55 2.23 -27.64
C ARG A 548 22.41 2.90 -26.87
N ALA A 549 22.58 3.07 -25.58
CA ALA A 549 21.64 3.86 -24.77
C ALA A 549 21.55 5.31 -25.32
N LEU A 550 20.34 5.83 -25.37
CA LEU A 550 20.05 7.20 -25.80
C LEU A 550 19.79 8.06 -24.57
N ALA A 551 20.47 9.19 -24.48
CA ALA A 551 20.05 10.24 -23.56
C ALA A 551 18.68 10.79 -24.00
N GLU A 552 17.84 11.20 -23.07
CA GLU A 552 16.47 11.62 -23.37
C GLU A 552 16.43 12.82 -24.35
N ALA A 553 17.33 13.79 -24.20
CA ALA A 553 17.44 14.91 -25.13
C ALA A 553 17.75 14.45 -26.57
N GLU A 554 18.60 13.44 -26.73
CA GLU A 554 18.89 12.85 -28.04
C GLU A 554 17.66 12.13 -28.61
N ARG A 555 16.96 11.35 -27.78
CA ARG A 555 15.73 10.65 -28.16
C ARG A 555 14.68 11.64 -28.67
N ILE A 556 14.40 12.69 -27.91
CA ILE A 556 13.42 13.73 -28.26
C ILE A 556 13.83 14.47 -29.56
N SER A 557 15.11 14.83 -29.72
CA SER A 557 15.59 15.47 -30.93
C SER A 557 15.37 14.62 -32.19
N ARG A 558 15.56 13.30 -32.08
CA ARG A 558 15.31 12.38 -33.20
C ARG A 558 13.82 12.29 -33.60
N LEU A 559 12.91 12.42 -32.63
CA LEU A 559 11.47 12.46 -32.89
C LEU A 559 11.09 13.71 -33.72
N SER A 560 11.71 14.85 -33.42
CA SER A 560 11.47 16.11 -34.12
C SER A 560 12.05 16.12 -35.55
N ASN A 561 13.19 15.47 -35.78
CA ASN A 561 13.88 15.42 -37.07
C ASN A 561 13.36 14.29 -37.98
N GLY A 562 12.65 13.31 -37.47
CA GLY A 562 12.07 12.19 -38.23
C GLY A 562 10.68 12.46 -38.84
N GLY A 563 10.14 13.64 -38.70
CA GLY A 563 8.83 14.07 -39.20
C GLY A 563 8.74 14.37 -40.72
N THR A 564 9.81 14.07 -41.48
CA THR A 564 9.85 14.24 -42.93
C THR A 564 10.29 12.95 -43.62
N ARG A 565 9.48 11.89 -43.51
CA ARG A 565 9.48 10.80 -44.50
C ARG A 565 8.10 10.20 -44.63
#